data_6d19e4829af4aa9e76e7ff389ad489c9
#
_entry.id   6d19e4829af4aa9e76e7ff389ad489c9
#
_cell.length_a   1.000
_cell.length_b   1.000
_cell.length_c   1.000
_cell.angle_alpha   90.00
_cell.angle_beta   90.00
_cell.angle_gamma   90.00
#
_symmetry.space_group_name_H-M   'P 1'
#
loop_
_entity.id
_entity.type
_entity.pdbx_description
1 polymer ?
#
loop_
_entity_poly.entity_id
_entity_poly.type
_entity_poly.pdbx_seq_one_letter_code
_entity_poly.pdbx_strand_id
1 'polypeptide(L)'
;MKAASKLAVFIVLVLLLAEAHVSLAVTCSAIQLSPCLSAITSNSAPSSLCCSRIREQKPCLCNYLKNPMLRNYVNSPGAKKVARTCGSPYPKC
;
A
#
# COMPACT_ATOMS: atom_id res chain seq x y z
N MET A 1 28.05 -33.91 -0.20
CA MET A 1 27.07 -33.53 -1.22
C MET A 1 25.65 -33.44 -0.65
N LYS A 2 25.15 -34.46 0.06
CA LYS A 2 23.82 -34.43 0.65
C LYS A 2 23.66 -33.32 1.70
N ALA A 3 24.70 -33.03 2.47
CA ALA A 3 24.67 -31.96 3.50
C ALA A 3 24.57 -30.57 2.85
N ALA A 4 25.28 -30.35 1.73
CA ALA A 4 25.22 -29.09 1.00
C ALA A 4 23.83 -28.88 0.38
N SER A 5 23.16 -29.95 -0.09
CA SER A 5 21.85 -29.90 -0.66
C SER A 5 20.81 -29.49 0.39
N LYS A 6 20.90 -30.06 1.60
CA LYS A 6 20.00 -29.70 2.72
C LYS A 6 20.19 -28.26 3.15
N LEU A 7 21.43 -27.81 3.20
CA LEU A 7 21.76 -26.43 3.56
C LEU A 7 21.21 -25.47 2.51
N ALA A 8 21.35 -25.78 1.21
CA ALA A 8 20.82 -24.95 0.14
C ALA A 8 19.30 -24.84 0.23
N VAL A 9 18.60 -25.96 0.49
CA VAL A 9 17.14 -25.95 0.66
C VAL A 9 16.74 -25.11 1.85
N PHE A 10 17.46 -25.23 2.95
CA PHE A 10 17.19 -24.42 4.16
C PHE A 10 17.36 -22.93 3.89
N ILE A 11 18.42 -22.53 3.19
CA ILE A 11 18.67 -21.15 2.83
C ILE A 11 17.56 -20.61 1.92
N VAL A 12 17.13 -21.38 0.94
CA VAL A 12 16.03 -21.02 0.05
C VAL A 12 14.74 -20.83 0.84
N LEU A 13 14.43 -21.72 1.76
CA LEU A 13 13.24 -21.60 2.60
C LEU A 13 13.28 -20.34 3.47
N VAL A 14 14.43 -20.02 4.04
CA VAL A 14 14.59 -18.80 4.85
C VAL A 14 14.41 -17.56 3.98
N LEU A 15 14.96 -17.54 2.77
CA LEU A 15 14.80 -16.42 1.85
C LEU A 15 13.33 -16.26 1.42
N LEU A 16 12.63 -17.35 1.16
CA LEU A 16 11.20 -17.30 0.80
C LEU A 16 10.37 -16.75 1.96
N LEU A 17 10.67 -17.16 3.19
CA LEU A 17 9.99 -16.63 4.37
C LEU A 17 10.27 -15.15 4.56
N ALA A 18 11.51 -14.71 4.30
CA ALA A 18 11.88 -13.30 4.37
C ALA A 18 11.11 -12.48 3.32
N GLU A 19 10.99 -12.98 2.10
CA GLU A 19 10.22 -12.32 1.04
C GLU A 19 8.75 -12.22 1.41
N ALA A 20 8.15 -13.29 1.92
CA ALA A 20 6.76 -13.28 2.36
C ALA A 20 6.56 -12.26 3.48
N HIS A 21 7.51 -12.17 4.41
CA HIS A 21 7.44 -11.20 5.49
C HIS A 21 7.56 -9.77 4.98
N VAL A 22 8.45 -9.53 4.03
CA VAL A 22 8.60 -8.21 3.39
C VAL A 22 7.32 -7.83 2.63
N SER A 23 6.67 -8.78 1.94
CA SER A 23 5.44 -8.50 1.22
C SER A 23 4.27 -8.16 2.15
N LEU A 24 4.30 -8.64 3.40
CA LEU A 24 3.31 -8.27 4.42
C LEU A 24 3.64 -6.95 5.10
N ALA A 25 4.92 -6.56 5.11
CA ALA A 25 5.39 -5.32 5.72
C ALA A 25 5.36 -4.20 4.69
N VAL A 26 4.19 -3.60 4.51
CA VAL A 26 4.01 -2.49 3.57
C VAL A 26 4.76 -1.27 4.08
N THR A 27 5.58 -0.67 3.21
CA THR A 27 6.24 0.60 3.52
C THR A 27 5.23 1.73 3.48
N CYS A 28 5.02 2.39 4.61
CA CYS A 28 4.10 3.52 4.69
C CYS A 28 4.77 4.77 4.10
N SER A 29 4.50 5.05 2.85
CA SER A 29 5.01 6.22 2.15
C SER A 29 3.89 6.83 1.31
N ALA A 30 3.57 8.09 1.58
CA ALA A 30 2.52 8.79 0.85
C ALA A 30 2.85 8.93 -0.65
N ILE A 31 4.14 8.88 -1.02
CA ILE A 31 4.57 8.94 -2.41
C ILE A 31 4.03 7.75 -3.20
N GLN A 32 3.78 6.62 -2.56
CA GLN A 32 3.19 5.46 -3.21
C GLN A 32 1.80 5.72 -3.75
N LEU A 33 1.14 6.77 -3.26
CA LEU A 33 -0.18 7.18 -3.74
C LEU A 33 -0.11 8.21 -4.86
N SER A 34 1.08 8.54 -5.35
CA SER A 34 1.24 9.52 -6.44
C SER A 34 0.46 9.17 -7.71
N PRO A 35 0.25 7.90 -8.10
CA PRO A 35 -0.63 7.59 -9.22
C PRO A 35 -2.07 8.04 -9.04
N CYS A 36 -2.50 8.32 -7.81
CA CYS A 36 -3.84 8.78 -7.50
C CYS A 36 -3.98 10.31 -7.52
N LEU A 37 -2.87 11.03 -7.68
CA LEU A 37 -2.85 12.48 -7.52
C LEU A 37 -3.83 13.18 -8.45
N SER A 38 -3.80 12.87 -9.74
CA SER A 38 -4.68 13.50 -10.71
C SER A 38 -6.14 13.17 -10.44
N ALA A 39 -6.47 11.95 -10.03
CA ALA A 39 -7.83 11.57 -9.69
C ALA A 39 -8.34 12.33 -8.47
N ILE A 40 -7.47 12.58 -7.49
CA ILE A 40 -7.83 13.30 -6.26
C ILE A 40 -7.99 14.80 -6.53
N THR A 41 -7.07 15.39 -7.28
CA THR A 41 -7.03 16.85 -7.48
C THR A 41 -7.92 17.32 -8.64
N SER A 42 -8.05 16.52 -9.69
CA SER A 42 -8.80 16.88 -10.90
C SER A 42 -10.15 16.19 -11.00
N ASN A 43 -10.55 15.42 -9.98
CA ASN A 43 -11.82 14.68 -9.96
C ASN A 43 -11.97 13.70 -11.13
N SER A 44 -10.85 13.22 -11.68
CA SER A 44 -10.85 12.23 -12.75
C SER A 44 -10.97 10.81 -12.18
N ALA A 45 -11.30 9.84 -13.06
CA ALA A 45 -11.41 8.45 -12.64
C ALA A 45 -10.02 7.90 -12.24
N PRO A 46 -9.91 7.14 -11.13
CA PRO A 46 -8.65 6.55 -10.75
C PRO A 46 -8.24 5.43 -11.71
N SER A 47 -6.93 5.33 -11.97
CA SER A 47 -6.37 4.25 -12.77
C SER A 47 -6.33 2.95 -11.97
N SER A 48 -6.13 1.83 -12.67
CA SER A 48 -5.95 0.53 -12.00
C SER A 48 -4.70 0.54 -11.10
N LEU A 49 -3.64 1.27 -11.49
CA LEU A 49 -2.46 1.43 -10.67
C LEU A 49 -2.78 2.23 -9.40
N CYS A 50 -3.57 3.28 -9.52
CA CYS A 50 -4.04 4.05 -8.37
C CYS A 50 -4.78 3.15 -7.39
N CYS A 51 -5.75 2.36 -7.86
CA CYS A 51 -6.52 1.45 -7.01
C CYS A 51 -5.63 0.40 -6.35
N SER A 52 -4.64 -0.12 -7.08
CA SER A 52 -3.68 -1.08 -6.55
C SER A 52 -2.87 -0.48 -5.41
N ARG A 53 -2.39 0.75 -5.57
CA ARG A 53 -1.62 1.46 -4.54
C ARG A 53 -2.46 1.74 -3.30
N ILE A 54 -3.72 2.12 -3.48
CA ILE A 54 -4.62 2.34 -2.34
C ILE A 54 -4.80 1.07 -1.52
N ARG A 55 -4.98 -0.07 -2.17
CA ARG A 55 -5.11 -1.35 -1.48
C ARG A 55 -3.85 -1.71 -0.71
N GLU A 56 -2.68 -1.49 -1.32
CA GLU A 56 -1.39 -1.73 -0.67
C GLU A 56 -1.19 -0.83 0.54
N GLN A 57 -1.58 0.44 0.44
CA GLN A 57 -1.36 1.44 1.48
C GLN A 57 -2.49 1.51 2.50
N LYS A 58 -3.53 0.71 2.36
CA LYS A 58 -4.66 0.72 3.28
C LYS A 58 -4.27 0.58 4.75
N PRO A 59 -3.35 -0.33 5.13
CA PRO A 59 -2.92 -0.41 6.53
C PRO A 59 -2.20 0.85 7.04
N CYS A 60 -1.71 1.68 6.13
CA CYS A 60 -0.97 2.90 6.48
C CYS A 60 -1.87 4.14 6.59
N LEU A 61 -3.13 4.05 6.18
CA LEU A 61 -4.00 5.22 6.11
C LEU A 61 -4.22 5.87 7.47
N CYS A 62 -4.34 5.08 8.54
CA CYS A 62 -4.48 5.63 9.88
C CYS A 62 -3.25 6.42 10.31
N ASN A 63 -2.06 5.98 9.90
CA ASN A 63 -0.83 6.74 10.15
C ASN A 63 -0.82 8.06 9.39
N TYR A 64 -1.28 8.06 8.14
CA TYR A 64 -1.36 9.30 7.35
C TYR A 64 -2.34 10.28 7.98
N LEU A 65 -3.44 9.81 8.55
CA LEU A 65 -4.43 10.66 9.20
C LEU A 65 -3.91 11.34 10.48
N LYS A 66 -2.84 10.82 11.08
CA LYS A 66 -2.19 11.43 12.23
C LYS A 66 -1.32 12.63 11.85
N ASN A 67 -0.87 12.69 10.60
CA ASN A 67 -0.07 13.81 10.09
C ASN A 67 -1.00 14.90 9.58
N PRO A 68 -0.96 16.13 10.15
CA PRO A 68 -1.89 17.19 9.75
C PRO A 68 -1.87 17.52 8.26
N MET A 69 -0.69 17.50 7.62
CA MET A 69 -0.58 17.78 6.19
C MET A 69 -1.23 16.68 5.36
N LEU A 70 -0.93 15.43 5.68
CA LEU A 70 -1.48 14.29 4.96
C LEU A 70 -2.97 14.09 5.26
N ARG A 71 -3.40 14.43 6.47
CA ARG A 71 -4.81 14.31 6.85
C ARG A 71 -5.72 15.17 5.96
N ASN A 72 -5.32 16.41 5.72
CA ASN A 72 -6.10 17.30 4.84
C ASN A 72 -6.24 16.71 3.44
N TYR A 73 -5.17 16.10 2.94
CA TYR A 73 -5.15 15.50 1.61
C TYR A 73 -5.98 14.21 1.58
N VAL A 74 -5.76 13.33 2.54
CA VAL A 74 -6.42 12.01 2.61
C VAL A 74 -7.91 12.16 2.91
N ASN A 75 -8.31 13.17 3.69
CA ASN A 75 -9.71 13.44 4.00
C ASN A 75 -10.43 14.30 2.96
N SER A 76 -9.76 14.67 1.88
CA SER A 76 -10.39 15.46 0.83
C SER A 76 -11.53 14.70 0.17
N PRO A 77 -12.56 15.39 -0.36
CA PRO A 77 -13.64 14.72 -1.09
C PRO A 77 -13.14 13.89 -2.26
N GLY A 78 -12.10 14.38 -2.96
CA GLY A 78 -11.49 13.65 -4.07
C GLY A 78 -10.86 12.33 -3.65
N ALA A 79 -10.14 12.33 -2.52
CA ALA A 79 -9.54 11.11 -1.98
C ALA A 79 -10.60 10.09 -1.55
N LYS A 80 -11.67 10.56 -0.92
CA LYS A 80 -12.78 9.67 -0.52
C LYS A 80 -13.50 9.08 -1.71
N LYS A 81 -13.68 9.86 -2.77
CA LYS A 81 -14.29 9.39 -4.01
C LYS A 81 -13.42 8.32 -4.66
N VAL A 82 -12.11 8.52 -4.73
CA VAL A 82 -11.16 7.56 -5.27
C VAL A 82 -11.21 6.25 -4.49
N ALA A 83 -11.21 6.33 -3.17
CA ALA A 83 -11.28 5.13 -2.32
C ALA A 83 -12.57 4.34 -2.59
N ARG A 84 -13.70 5.02 -2.71
CA ARG A 84 -14.97 4.36 -3.02
C ARG A 84 -14.97 3.74 -4.41
N THR A 85 -14.46 4.46 -5.40
CA THR A 85 -14.39 3.97 -6.78
C THR A 85 -13.49 2.75 -6.88
N CYS A 86 -12.41 2.72 -6.12
CA CYS A 86 -11.50 1.57 -6.07
C CYS A 86 -12.02 0.41 -5.21
N GLY A 87 -13.18 0.55 -4.57
CA GLY A 87 -13.73 -0.50 -3.71
C GLY A 87 -12.93 -0.72 -2.43
N SER A 88 -12.25 0.33 -1.96
CA SER A 88 -11.40 0.25 -0.77
C SER A 88 -11.78 1.37 0.19
N PRO A 89 -12.87 1.22 0.95
CA PRO A 89 -13.31 2.25 1.88
C PRO A 89 -12.26 2.50 2.97
N TYR A 90 -12.30 3.69 3.54
CA TYR A 90 -11.34 4.08 4.56
C TYR A 90 -11.46 3.18 5.80
N PRO A 91 -10.34 2.80 6.40
CA PRO A 91 -10.35 2.08 7.66
C PRO A 91 -10.87 2.96 8.78
N LYS A 92 -11.45 2.35 9.79
CA LYS A 92 -11.81 3.05 11.02
C LYS A 92 -10.55 3.20 11.87
N CYS A 93 -10.19 4.42 12.16
CA CYS A 93 -9.04 4.70 13.02
C CYS A 93 -9.51 5.06 14.44
#